data_3eaac8040a644a28e6b23cf8eccc226b
#
_entry.id   3eaac8040a644a28e6b23cf8eccc226b
#
_cell.length_a   1.000
_cell.length_b   1.000
_cell.length_c   1.000
_cell.angle_alpha   90.00
_cell.angle_beta   90.00
_cell.angle_gamma   90.00
#
_symmetry.space_group_name_H-M   'P 1'
#
loop_
_entity.id
_entity.type
_entity.pdbx_description
1 polymer ?
#
loop_
_entity_poly.entity_id
_entity_poly.type
_entity_poly.pdbx_seq_one_letter_code
_entity_poly.pdbx_strand_id
1 'polypeptide(L)'
;MRYKLLKKDGYARRGFLELQHGNIQTPVFMPVGTNATVKGLTVEDLEETGSQIILSNTYHLMLRPGDEIIKELGGLHNFCNWQKPILTDSGGFQVWSLGDLAKVSEKGVSFKSPYDGKNIFMSPEDSIQIQENLGSDICLLYTSDAADDVAS
;
A
#
# COMPACT_ATOMS: atom_id res chain seq x y z
N MET A 1 1.38 11.75 11.08
CA MET A 1 1.12 12.37 9.75
C MET A 1 0.56 13.78 9.93
N ARG A 2 1.12 14.79 9.24
CA ARG A 2 0.66 16.18 9.27
C ARG A 2 0.57 16.73 7.85
N TYR A 3 -0.61 17.24 7.45
CA TYR A 3 -0.82 17.88 6.15
C TYR A 3 -0.91 19.40 6.28
N LYS A 4 -0.26 20.11 5.34
CA LYS A 4 -0.33 21.58 5.23
C LYS A 4 -0.69 21.96 3.80
N LEU A 5 -1.82 22.67 3.63
CA LEU A 5 -2.15 23.28 2.36
C LEU A 5 -1.24 24.51 2.14
N LEU A 6 -0.50 24.52 1.04
CA LEU A 6 0.43 25.60 0.69
C LEU A 6 -0.20 26.63 -0.23
N LYS A 7 -0.96 26.18 -1.24
CA LYS A 7 -1.61 27.04 -2.23
C LYS A 7 -2.86 26.39 -2.79
N LYS A 8 -3.84 27.22 -3.12
CA LYS A 8 -5.06 26.83 -3.84
C LYS A 8 -5.25 27.78 -5.03
N ASP A 9 -5.68 27.21 -6.18
CA ASP A 9 -6.06 27.97 -7.37
C ASP A 9 -7.26 27.24 -8.02
N GLY A 10 -8.43 27.81 -7.88
CA GLY A 10 -9.68 27.13 -8.20
C GLY A 10 -9.83 25.83 -7.41
N TYR A 11 -9.91 24.70 -8.12
CA TYR A 11 -9.93 23.36 -7.53
C TYR A 11 -8.55 22.75 -7.31
N ALA A 12 -7.50 23.30 -7.94
CA ALA A 12 -6.15 22.82 -7.77
C ALA A 12 -5.61 23.14 -6.37
N ARG A 13 -4.90 22.19 -5.78
CA ARG A 13 -4.32 22.31 -4.44
C ARG A 13 -2.87 21.83 -4.46
N ARG A 14 -1.98 22.64 -3.90
CA ARG A 14 -0.61 22.24 -3.60
C ARG A 14 -0.48 22.13 -2.07
N GLY A 15 0.03 21.01 -1.60
CA GLY A 15 0.21 20.75 -0.21
C GLY A 15 1.57 20.15 0.12
N PHE A 16 1.75 19.95 1.41
CA PHE A 16 2.94 19.35 1.99
C PHE A 16 2.50 18.35 3.05
N LEU A 17 3.04 17.15 3.02
CA LEU A 17 2.72 16.09 3.95
C LEU A 17 3.98 15.67 4.68
N GLU A 18 3.95 15.74 6.01
CA GLU A 18 5.01 15.30 6.90
C GLU A 18 4.73 13.87 7.36
N LEU A 19 5.64 12.95 7.09
CA LEU A 19 5.58 11.54 7.42
C LEU A 19 6.83 11.12 8.20
N GLN A 20 6.82 9.90 8.73
CA GLN A 20 7.92 9.39 9.55
C GLN A 20 9.24 9.29 8.76
N HIS A 21 9.19 8.79 7.53
CA HIS A 21 10.36 8.59 6.67
C HIS A 21 10.61 9.73 5.68
N GLY A 22 10.02 10.91 5.92
CA GLY A 22 10.28 12.09 5.11
C GLY A 22 9.03 12.87 4.76
N ASN A 23 9.23 13.84 3.86
CA ASN A 23 8.20 14.78 3.47
C ASN A 23 7.89 14.67 2.00
N ILE A 24 6.63 14.86 1.63
CA ILE A 24 6.21 14.87 0.24
C ILE A 24 5.43 16.14 -0.10
N GLN A 25 5.61 16.61 -1.32
CA GLN A 25 4.81 17.71 -1.87
C GLN A 25 3.67 17.12 -2.70
N THR A 26 2.46 17.58 -2.46
CA THR A 26 1.28 17.12 -3.20
C THR A 26 0.82 18.17 -4.23
N PRO A 27 0.30 17.75 -5.39
CA PRO A 27 0.10 16.36 -5.82
C PRO A 27 1.42 15.64 -6.10
N VAL A 28 1.45 14.33 -5.90
CA VAL A 28 2.62 13.48 -6.13
C VAL A 28 2.22 12.18 -6.82
N PHE A 29 3.03 11.72 -7.75
CA PHE A 29 2.90 10.39 -8.33
C PHE A 29 3.59 9.36 -7.41
N MET A 30 2.94 8.22 -7.21
CA MET A 30 3.48 7.11 -6.42
C MET A 30 3.78 5.92 -7.35
N PRO A 31 5.06 5.69 -7.71
CA PRO A 31 5.43 4.47 -8.42
C PRO A 31 4.98 3.23 -7.66
N VAL A 32 4.43 2.26 -8.40
CA VAL A 32 3.86 1.05 -7.78
C VAL A 32 4.92 -0.02 -7.64
N GLY A 33 5.26 -0.31 -6.39
CA GLY A 33 6.17 -1.39 -5.96
C GLY A 33 5.40 -2.56 -5.35
N THR A 34 4.66 -3.30 -6.17
CA THR A 34 3.74 -4.37 -5.73
C THR A 34 4.36 -5.35 -4.74
N ASN A 35 5.58 -5.81 -5.01
CA ASN A 35 6.33 -6.75 -4.18
C ASN A 35 7.55 -6.06 -3.53
N ALA A 36 7.37 -4.89 -2.95
CA ALA A 36 8.43 -4.04 -2.40
C ALA A 36 9.48 -3.61 -3.45
N THR A 37 9.16 -3.69 -4.73
CA THR A 37 10.03 -3.22 -5.83
C THR A 37 9.19 -2.70 -6.97
N VAL A 38 9.61 -1.59 -7.57
CA VAL A 38 9.02 -1.06 -8.80
C VAL A 38 9.61 -1.82 -9.97
N LYS A 39 8.76 -2.53 -10.70
CA LYS A 39 9.20 -3.45 -11.76
C LYS A 39 10.03 -2.73 -12.83
N GLY A 40 11.24 -3.20 -13.03
CA GLY A 40 12.15 -2.69 -14.06
C GLY A 40 12.93 -1.43 -13.65
N LEU A 41 12.83 -0.98 -12.40
CA LEU A 41 13.57 0.15 -11.85
C LEU A 41 14.34 -0.25 -10.60
N THR A 42 15.52 0.29 -10.45
CA THR A 42 16.29 0.21 -9.19
C THR A 42 15.85 1.33 -8.22
N VAL A 43 16.33 1.29 -7.00
CA VAL A 43 16.11 2.38 -6.03
C VAL A 43 16.77 3.67 -6.53
N GLU A 44 17.95 3.55 -7.09
CA GLU A 44 18.71 4.68 -7.68
C GLU A 44 17.92 5.33 -8.83
N ASP A 45 17.32 4.53 -9.73
CA ASP A 45 16.48 5.06 -10.82
C ASP A 45 15.28 5.84 -10.26
N LEU A 46 14.65 5.33 -9.19
CA LEU A 46 13.53 6.01 -8.53
C LEU A 46 13.98 7.32 -7.89
N GLU A 47 15.16 7.36 -7.31
CA GLU A 47 15.73 8.58 -6.73
C GLU A 47 16.06 9.61 -7.81
N GLU A 48 16.65 9.20 -8.93
CA GLU A 48 16.95 10.06 -10.08
C GLU A 48 15.69 10.67 -10.72
N THR A 49 14.55 9.93 -10.73
CA THR A 49 13.26 10.47 -11.18
C THR A 49 12.67 11.50 -10.21
N GLY A 50 13.26 11.68 -9.03
CA GLY A 50 12.72 12.55 -7.97
C GLY A 50 11.51 11.98 -7.26
N SER A 51 11.29 10.66 -7.30
CA SER A 51 10.21 9.99 -6.58
C SER A 51 10.32 10.26 -5.07
N GLN A 52 9.21 10.74 -4.47
CA GLN A 52 9.16 11.11 -3.05
C GLN A 52 8.48 10.04 -2.19
N ILE A 53 7.73 9.16 -2.79
CA ILE A 53 6.93 8.11 -2.16
C ILE A 53 6.71 6.98 -3.15
N ILE A 54 6.64 5.74 -2.66
CA ILE A 54 6.22 4.57 -3.45
C ILE A 54 4.98 3.95 -2.84
N LEU A 55 4.25 3.15 -3.64
CA LEU A 55 3.11 2.37 -3.20
C LEU A 55 3.47 0.88 -3.22
N SER A 56 3.13 0.15 -2.15
CA SER A 56 3.29 -1.30 -2.07
C SER A 56 1.95 -1.98 -1.75
N ASN A 57 1.78 -3.23 -2.17
CA ASN A 57 0.51 -3.93 -2.04
C ASN A 57 0.52 -4.92 -0.86
N THR A 58 -0.34 -4.68 0.10
CA THR A 58 -0.52 -5.50 1.30
C THR A 58 -0.83 -6.97 0.97
N TYR A 59 -1.78 -7.23 0.07
CA TYR A 59 -2.16 -8.57 -0.35
C TYR A 59 -0.97 -9.39 -0.86
N HIS A 60 -0.15 -8.84 -1.74
CA HIS A 60 0.99 -9.55 -2.30
C HIS A 60 2.08 -9.81 -1.27
N LEU A 61 2.36 -8.82 -0.43
CA LEU A 61 3.42 -8.90 0.57
C LEU A 61 3.07 -9.83 1.74
N MET A 62 1.81 -9.88 2.18
CA MET A 62 1.37 -10.83 3.20
C MET A 62 1.42 -12.27 2.71
N LEU A 63 1.17 -12.50 1.42
CA LEU A 63 1.26 -13.84 0.83
C LEU A 63 2.71 -14.26 0.60
N ARG A 64 3.58 -13.32 0.20
CA ARG A 64 4.98 -13.62 -0.10
C ARG A 64 5.84 -12.35 -0.04
N PRO A 65 6.83 -12.29 0.84
CA PRO A 65 7.37 -13.35 1.71
C PRO A 65 6.53 -13.59 2.97
N GLY A 66 5.61 -12.71 3.32
CA GLY A 66 4.87 -12.63 4.57
C GLY A 66 5.24 -11.37 5.36
N ASP A 67 4.26 -10.72 5.94
CA ASP A 67 4.41 -9.48 6.69
C ASP A 67 5.25 -9.67 7.98
N GLU A 68 5.13 -10.83 8.64
CA GLU A 68 5.95 -11.19 9.80
C GLU A 68 7.45 -11.23 9.44
N ILE A 69 7.81 -11.83 8.30
CA ILE A 69 9.20 -11.87 7.82
C ILE A 69 9.71 -10.46 7.54
N ILE A 70 8.89 -9.63 6.89
CA ILE A 70 9.26 -8.24 6.60
C ILE A 70 9.45 -7.46 7.89
N LYS A 71 8.59 -7.67 8.90
CA LYS A 71 8.71 -7.06 10.22
C LYS A 71 10.03 -7.45 10.92
N GLU A 72 10.40 -8.74 10.90
CA GLU A 72 11.66 -9.23 11.46
C GLU A 72 12.88 -8.62 10.78
N LEU A 73 12.77 -8.29 9.47
CA LEU A 73 13.81 -7.59 8.72
C LEU A 73 13.83 -6.07 8.93
N GLY A 74 12.96 -5.54 9.82
CA GLY A 74 12.90 -4.13 10.15
C GLY A 74 11.97 -3.31 9.27
N GLY A 75 10.96 -3.95 8.66
CA GLY A 75 9.94 -3.32 7.83
C GLY A 75 10.31 -3.18 6.36
N LEU A 76 9.36 -2.68 5.57
CA LEU A 76 9.52 -2.51 4.12
C LEU A 76 10.70 -1.63 3.73
N HIS A 77 10.95 -0.56 4.47
CA HIS A 77 12.03 0.39 4.18
C HIS A 77 13.39 -0.32 4.14
N ASN A 78 13.66 -1.18 5.11
CA ASN A 78 14.88 -1.99 5.12
C ASN A 78 14.83 -3.11 4.09
N PHE A 79 13.69 -3.77 3.94
CA PHE A 79 13.52 -4.89 3.02
C PHE A 79 13.74 -4.50 1.56
N CYS A 80 13.26 -3.33 1.12
CA CYS A 80 13.43 -2.85 -0.26
C CYS A 80 14.52 -1.78 -0.43
N ASN A 81 15.26 -1.46 0.64
CA ASN A 81 16.30 -0.42 0.65
C ASN A 81 15.77 0.97 0.21
N TRP A 82 14.50 1.28 0.51
CA TRP A 82 13.89 2.57 0.21
C TRP A 82 13.68 3.37 1.49
N GLN A 83 14.39 4.50 1.63
CA GLN A 83 14.41 5.27 2.88
C GLN A 83 13.43 6.46 2.91
N LYS A 84 12.60 6.60 1.87
CA LYS A 84 11.56 7.62 1.77
C LYS A 84 10.18 7.02 2.04
N PRO A 85 9.11 7.84 2.15
CA PRO A 85 7.77 7.35 2.46
C PRO A 85 7.28 6.18 1.61
N ILE A 86 6.52 5.29 2.25
CA ILE A 86 5.81 4.17 1.62
C ILE A 86 4.34 4.24 2.02
N LEU A 87 3.46 4.16 1.02
CA LEU A 87 2.04 3.90 1.21
C LEU A 87 1.75 2.43 0.92
N THR A 88 0.98 1.77 1.78
CA THR A 88 0.42 0.45 1.47
C THR A 88 -1.08 0.54 1.29
N ASP A 89 -1.60 -0.20 0.31
CA ASP A 89 -3.04 -0.40 0.15
C ASP A 89 -3.59 -1.36 1.22
N SER A 90 -4.91 -1.52 1.29
CA SER A 90 -5.54 -2.46 2.23
C SER A 90 -5.52 -3.92 1.75
N GLY A 91 -5.16 -4.18 0.51
CA GLY A 91 -5.29 -5.48 -0.13
C GLY A 91 -6.72 -5.82 -0.60
N GLY A 92 -7.71 -5.01 -0.26
CA GLY A 92 -9.12 -5.27 -0.54
C GLY A 92 -9.43 -5.37 -2.03
N PHE A 93 -8.87 -4.48 -2.86
CA PHE A 93 -9.07 -4.53 -4.31
C PHE A 93 -8.56 -5.83 -4.94
N GLN A 94 -7.38 -6.29 -4.52
CA GLN A 94 -6.80 -7.52 -5.03
C GLN A 94 -7.67 -8.73 -4.68
N VAL A 95 -8.17 -8.77 -3.44
CA VAL A 95 -9.07 -9.85 -3.01
C VAL A 95 -10.42 -9.78 -3.73
N TRP A 96 -10.98 -8.57 -3.89
CA TRP A 96 -12.21 -8.38 -4.66
C TRP A 96 -12.05 -8.84 -6.13
N SER A 97 -10.90 -8.59 -6.73
CA SER A 97 -10.61 -9.00 -8.11
C SER A 97 -10.54 -10.52 -8.31
N LEU A 98 -10.44 -11.31 -7.23
CA LEU A 98 -10.51 -12.78 -7.30
C LEU A 98 -11.91 -13.29 -7.66
N GLY A 99 -12.94 -12.46 -7.62
CA GLY A 99 -14.31 -12.81 -7.98
C GLY A 99 -14.84 -14.01 -7.18
N ASP A 100 -15.31 -15.04 -7.89
CA ASP A 100 -15.88 -16.26 -7.27
C ASP A 100 -14.89 -17.06 -6.40
N LEU A 101 -13.60 -16.75 -6.45
CA LEU A 101 -12.57 -17.38 -5.62
C LEU A 101 -12.50 -16.76 -4.22
N ALA A 102 -13.18 -15.64 -3.99
CA ALA A 102 -13.26 -14.96 -2.71
C ALA A 102 -14.69 -14.97 -2.17
N LYS A 103 -14.84 -15.19 -0.86
CA LYS A 103 -16.13 -15.12 -0.17
C LYS A 103 -16.09 -13.93 0.79
N VAL A 104 -16.85 -12.90 0.47
CA VAL A 104 -16.97 -11.68 1.27
C VAL A 104 -18.06 -11.84 2.33
N SER A 105 -17.80 -11.33 3.52
CA SER A 105 -18.74 -11.27 4.65
C SER A 105 -18.52 -9.98 5.43
N GLU A 106 -19.44 -9.62 6.32
CA GLU A 106 -19.30 -8.48 7.24
C GLU A 106 -18.05 -8.56 8.14
N LYS A 107 -17.52 -9.75 8.37
CA LYS A 107 -16.35 -9.97 9.23
C LYS A 107 -15.03 -9.94 8.48
N GLY A 108 -15.07 -9.96 7.16
CA GLY A 108 -13.88 -10.05 6.34
C GLY A 108 -14.08 -10.96 5.14
N VAL A 109 -12.99 -11.33 4.50
CA VAL A 109 -12.97 -12.07 3.25
C VAL A 109 -12.17 -13.35 3.39
N SER A 110 -12.72 -14.45 2.86
CA SER A 110 -12.04 -15.75 2.76
C SER A 110 -11.67 -16.02 1.31
N PHE A 111 -10.44 -16.39 1.08
CA PHE A 111 -9.93 -16.72 -0.26
C PHE A 111 -8.85 -17.80 -0.19
N LYS A 112 -8.47 -18.35 -1.34
CA LYS A 112 -7.37 -19.29 -1.45
C LYS A 112 -6.10 -18.59 -1.91
N SER A 113 -5.00 -18.88 -1.22
CA SER A 113 -3.68 -18.44 -1.65
C SER A 113 -3.36 -18.98 -3.05
N PRO A 114 -2.96 -18.14 -4.00
CA PRO A 114 -2.58 -18.57 -5.33
C PRO A 114 -1.25 -19.33 -5.38
N TYR A 115 -0.48 -19.31 -4.28
CA TYR A 115 0.83 -19.94 -4.21
C TYR A 115 0.77 -21.39 -3.72
N ASP A 116 -0.05 -21.67 -2.70
CA ASP A 116 -0.10 -22.98 -2.03
C ASP A 116 -1.53 -23.52 -1.83
N GLY A 117 -2.55 -22.77 -2.26
CA GLY A 117 -3.95 -23.16 -2.19
C GLY A 117 -4.55 -23.14 -0.78
N LYS A 118 -3.82 -22.69 0.24
CA LYS A 118 -4.35 -22.57 1.60
C LYS A 118 -5.51 -21.59 1.68
N ASN A 119 -6.49 -21.92 2.51
CA ASN A 119 -7.56 -20.98 2.84
C ASN A 119 -7.01 -19.88 3.75
N ILE A 120 -7.25 -18.65 3.37
CA ILE A 120 -6.89 -17.46 4.12
C ILE A 120 -8.18 -16.72 4.45
N PHE A 121 -8.27 -16.22 5.67
CA PHE A 121 -9.27 -15.25 6.07
C PHE A 121 -8.57 -13.95 6.43
N MET A 122 -9.07 -12.84 5.93
CA MET A 122 -8.55 -11.50 6.20
C MET A 122 -9.70 -10.61 6.63
N SER A 123 -9.66 -10.14 7.87
CA SER A 123 -10.54 -9.11 8.40
C SER A 123 -9.97 -7.71 8.11
N PRO A 124 -10.75 -6.63 8.30
CA PRO A 124 -10.23 -5.26 8.27
C PRO A 124 -9.10 -5.05 9.28
N GLU A 125 -9.21 -5.63 10.46
CA GLU A 125 -8.20 -5.57 11.52
C GLU A 125 -6.90 -6.26 11.11
N ASP A 126 -7.00 -7.44 10.46
CA ASP A 126 -5.84 -8.15 9.92
C ASP A 126 -5.13 -7.30 8.87
N SER A 127 -5.89 -6.63 7.98
CA SER A 127 -5.31 -5.72 6.97
C SER A 127 -4.48 -4.62 7.62
N ILE A 128 -4.98 -4.01 8.69
CA ILE A 128 -4.24 -2.96 9.41
C ILE A 128 -3.02 -3.55 10.11
N GLN A 129 -3.17 -4.68 10.78
CA GLN A 129 -2.05 -5.33 11.47
C GLN A 129 -0.92 -5.70 10.48
N ILE A 130 -1.27 -6.19 9.29
CA ILE A 130 -0.30 -6.48 8.25
C ILE A 130 0.41 -5.20 7.81
N GLN A 131 -0.31 -4.10 7.55
CA GLN A 131 0.28 -2.83 7.17
C GLN A 131 1.19 -2.25 8.26
N GLU A 132 0.84 -2.43 9.54
CA GLU A 132 1.70 -2.08 10.67
C GLU A 132 2.98 -2.93 10.71
N ASN A 133 2.87 -4.24 10.47
CA ASN A 133 4.03 -5.14 10.37
C ASN A 133 4.95 -4.75 9.20
N LEU A 134 4.37 -4.30 8.09
CA LEU A 134 5.11 -3.77 6.95
C LEU A 134 5.81 -2.44 7.26
N GLY A 135 5.38 -1.71 8.29
CA GLY A 135 5.99 -0.43 8.70
C GLY A 135 5.69 0.72 7.74
N SER A 136 4.47 0.76 7.18
CA SER A 136 4.05 1.78 6.23
C SER A 136 3.89 3.15 6.86
N ASP A 137 4.22 4.22 6.14
CA ASP A 137 3.94 5.60 6.56
C ASP A 137 2.46 5.96 6.42
N ILE A 138 1.81 5.41 5.39
CA ILE A 138 0.39 5.59 5.10
C ILE A 138 -0.25 4.22 4.88
N CYS A 139 -1.20 3.87 5.76
CA CYS A 139 -2.03 2.68 5.62
C CYS A 139 -3.36 3.08 4.99
N LEU A 140 -3.66 2.57 3.80
CA LEU A 140 -4.96 2.79 3.17
C LEU A 140 -6.00 1.85 3.78
N LEU A 141 -7.13 2.41 4.19
CA LEU A 141 -8.26 1.65 4.75
C LEU A 141 -9.28 1.26 3.67
N TYR A 142 -9.45 2.11 2.66
CA TYR A 142 -10.43 1.96 1.59
C TYR A 142 -9.73 1.88 0.25
N THR A 143 -9.88 0.77 -0.45
CA THR A 143 -9.29 0.57 -1.78
C THR A 143 -10.33 0.30 -2.86
N SER A 144 -11.56 -0.03 -2.46
CA SER A 144 -12.64 -0.43 -3.36
C SER A 144 -13.52 0.72 -3.84
N ASP A 145 -13.47 1.86 -3.17
CA ASP A 145 -14.42 2.96 -3.37
C ASP A 145 -14.35 3.58 -4.76
N ALA A 146 -13.19 3.50 -5.43
CA ALA A 146 -13.08 3.95 -6.82
C ALA A 146 -13.91 3.12 -7.82
N ALA A 147 -14.30 1.90 -7.44
CA ALA A 147 -15.16 1.05 -8.26
C ALA A 147 -16.65 1.26 -7.93
N ASP A 148 -16.97 1.61 -6.69
CA ASP A 148 -18.32 1.86 -6.22
C ASP A 148 -18.83 3.24 -6.65
N ASP A 149 -17.98 4.24 -6.75
CA ASP A 149 -18.31 5.59 -7.24
C ASP A 149 -18.72 5.64 -8.71
N VAL A 150 -18.46 4.59 -9.48
CA VAL A 150 -18.87 4.49 -10.90
C VAL A 150 -20.23 3.82 -11.06
N ALA A 151 -20.78 3.21 -10.01
CA ALA A 151 -22.04 2.45 -10.05
C ALA A 151 -23.25 3.21 -9.46
N SER A 152 -23.06 4.46 -9.06
CA SER A 152 -24.15 5.32 -8.54
C SER A 152 -24.60 6.41 -9.49
#